data_b1105980249a50b8ce0d77a026b8bb23
#
_entry.id   b1105980249a50b8ce0d77a026b8bb23
#
_cell.length_a   1.000
_cell.length_b   1.000
_cell.length_c   1.000
_cell.angle_alpha   90.00
_cell.angle_beta   90.00
_cell.angle_gamma   90.00
#
_symmetry.space_group_name_H-M   'P 1'
#
loop_
_entity.id
_entity.type
_entity.pdbx_description
1 polymer ?
#
loop_
_entity_poly.entity_id
_entity_poly.type
_entity_poly.pdbx_seq_one_letter_code
_entity_poly.pdbx_strand_id
1 'polypeptide(L)' 'MAGELTKLQKLFVDYYLDTENEIKAAILAGYSYKKASLCGKKNLENPRVSREIEVRREERAKRK' A
#
# COMPACT_ATOMS: atom_id res chain seq x y z
N MET A 1 12.03 10.66 -10.02
CA MET A 1 11.73 9.89 -11.21
C MET A 1 10.28 9.52 -11.30
N ALA A 2 9.74 9.65 -12.47
CA ALA A 2 8.35 9.27 -12.68
C ALA A 2 8.24 7.76 -12.45
N GLY A 3 7.49 7.33 -11.53
CA GLY A 3 7.33 5.93 -11.26
C GLY A 3 7.60 5.53 -9.83
N GLU A 4 8.25 6.40 -9.11
CA GLU A 4 8.51 6.10 -7.71
C GLU A 4 7.26 6.35 -6.86
N LEU A 5 7.07 5.51 -5.89
CA LEU A 5 5.97 5.68 -4.95
C LEU A 5 6.28 6.82 -3.98
N THR A 6 5.23 7.52 -3.56
CA THR A 6 5.41 8.52 -2.51
C THR A 6 5.67 7.80 -1.19
N LYS A 7 6.13 8.56 -0.20
CA LYS A 7 6.38 8.00 1.12
C LYS A 7 5.12 7.36 1.70
N LEU A 8 3.99 8.04 1.56
CA LEU A 8 2.73 7.50 2.07
C LEU A 8 2.33 6.23 1.33
N GLN A 9 2.56 6.17 0.03
CA GLN A 9 2.26 4.97 -0.74
C GLN A 9 3.12 3.80 -0.31
N LYS A 10 4.40 4.04 -0.04
CA LYS A 10 5.29 2.99 0.44
C LYS A 10 4.83 2.46 1.79
N LEU A 11 4.45 3.34 2.69
CA LEU A 11 3.94 2.94 3.99
C LEU A 11 2.63 2.18 3.84
N PHE A 12 1.77 2.64 2.93
CA PHE A 12 0.52 1.95 2.67
C PHE A 12 0.77 0.50 2.26
N VAL A 13 1.72 0.29 1.36
CA VAL A 13 2.05 -1.06 0.90
C VAL A 13 2.50 -1.94 2.06
N ASP A 14 3.40 -1.41 2.90
CA ASP A 14 3.89 -2.16 4.05
C ASP A 14 2.74 -2.58 4.99
N TYR A 15 1.87 -1.64 5.33
CA TYR A 15 0.77 -1.94 6.24
C TYR A 15 -0.30 -2.78 5.59
N TYR A 16 -0.49 -2.61 4.29
CA TYR A 16 -1.47 -3.43 3.59
C TYR A 16 -1.07 -4.91 3.60
N LEU A 17 0.21 -5.19 3.43
CA LEU A 17 0.70 -6.56 3.47
C LEU A 17 0.50 -7.19 4.85
N ASP A 18 0.55 -6.38 5.89
CA ASP A 18 0.36 -6.88 7.25
C ASP A 18 -1.12 -7.03 7.61
N THR A 19 -1.95 -6.11 7.18
CA THR A 19 -3.36 -6.07 7.60
C THR A 19 -4.31 -6.68 6.59
N GLU A 20 -3.94 -6.72 5.31
CA GLU A 20 -4.81 -7.11 4.19
C GLU A 20 -6.11 -6.30 4.18
N ASN A 21 -6.04 -5.07 4.67
CA ASN A 21 -7.20 -4.18 4.78
C ASN A 21 -6.77 -2.78 4.35
N GLU A 22 -7.33 -2.32 3.21
CA GLU A 22 -6.89 -1.05 2.63
C GLU A 22 -7.24 0.15 3.51
N ILE A 23 -8.32 0.08 4.26
CA ILE A 23 -8.69 1.19 5.13
C ILE A 23 -7.72 1.30 6.31
N LYS A 24 -7.46 0.18 6.97
CA LYS A 24 -6.50 0.16 8.07
C LYS A 24 -5.11 0.56 7.59
N ALA A 25 -4.70 0.03 6.44
CA ALA A 25 -3.39 0.33 5.90
C ALA A 25 -3.25 1.83 5.63
N ALA A 26 -4.28 2.46 5.09
CA ALA A 26 -4.24 3.88 4.82
C ALA A 26 -4.15 4.69 6.11
N ILE A 27 -4.91 4.31 7.13
CA ILE A 27 -4.87 5.01 8.41
C ILE A 27 -3.48 4.88 9.03
N LEU A 28 -2.94 3.67 9.06
CA LEU A 28 -1.62 3.43 9.63
C LEU A 28 -0.51 4.15 8.85
N ALA A 29 -0.69 4.27 7.55
CA ALA A 29 0.30 4.96 6.73
C ALA A 29 0.33 6.47 6.96
N GLY A 30 -0.75 7.02 7.49
CA GLY A 30 -0.80 8.44 7.77
C GLY A 30 -1.82 9.22 6.97
N TYR A 31 -2.66 8.56 6.19
CA TYR A 31 -3.73 9.25 5.49
C TYR A 31 -4.81 9.69 6.47
N SER A 32 -5.53 10.75 6.10
CA SER A 32 -6.62 11.25 6.93
C SER A 32 -7.66 10.15 7.18
N TYR A 33 -8.14 10.06 8.40
CA TYR A 33 -9.15 9.06 8.75
C TYR A 33 -10.38 9.16 7.85
N LYS A 34 -10.81 10.39 7.56
CA LYS A 34 -11.98 10.61 6.71
C LYS A 34 -11.77 10.15 5.27
N LYS A 35 -10.53 10.20 4.80
CA LYS A 35 -10.19 9.84 3.43
C LYS A 35 -9.57 8.46 3.30
N ALA A 36 -9.40 7.75 4.40
CA ALA A 36 -8.71 6.48 4.38
C ALA A 36 -9.35 5.47 3.43
N SER A 37 -10.67 5.39 3.43
CA SER A 37 -11.37 4.47 2.54
C SER A 37 -11.11 4.80 1.07
N LEU A 38 -11.25 6.07 0.73
CA LEU A 38 -11.04 6.52 -0.65
C LEU A 38 -9.58 6.37 -1.06
N CYS A 39 -8.66 6.79 -0.19
CA CYS A 39 -7.24 6.73 -0.51
C CYS A 39 -6.76 5.28 -0.61
N GLY A 40 -7.25 4.42 0.27
CA GLY A 40 -6.90 3.01 0.21
C GLY A 40 -7.35 2.39 -1.10
N LYS A 41 -8.58 2.68 -1.50
CA LYS A 41 -9.11 2.16 -2.75
C LYS A 41 -8.30 2.68 -3.94
N LYS A 42 -8.01 3.98 -3.95
CA LYS A 42 -7.23 4.56 -5.03
C LYS A 42 -5.83 3.96 -5.12
N ASN A 43 -5.22 3.70 -3.98
CA ASN A 43 -3.90 3.08 -3.97
C ASN A 43 -3.95 1.69 -4.59
N LEU A 44 -4.95 0.90 -4.25
CA LEU A 44 -5.07 -0.44 -4.83
C LEU A 44 -5.33 -0.41 -6.33
N GLU A 45 -5.98 0.65 -6.82
CA GLU A 45 -6.23 0.81 -8.24
C GLU A 45 -5.04 1.39 -9.00
N ASN A 46 -4.07 1.93 -8.27
CA ASN A 46 -2.87 2.51 -8.87
C ASN A 46 -1.93 1.38 -9.31
N PRO A 47 -1.61 1.27 -10.60
CA PRO A 47 -0.79 0.16 -11.07
C PRO A 47 0.59 0.09 -10.44
N ARG A 48 1.15 1.22 -10.06
CA ARG A 48 2.46 1.22 -9.41
C ARG A 48 2.39 0.65 -8.00
N VAL A 49 1.35 1.02 -7.26
CA VAL A 49 1.13 0.49 -5.91
C VAL A 49 0.80 -0.99 -5.99
N SER A 50 -0.08 -1.36 -6.90
CA SER A 50 -0.48 -2.75 -7.08
C SER A 50 0.72 -3.63 -7.41
N ARG A 51 1.58 -3.15 -8.30
CA ARG A 51 2.78 -3.89 -8.69
C ARG A 51 3.73 -4.06 -7.51
N GLU A 52 3.90 -3.01 -6.73
CA GLU A 52 4.78 -3.07 -5.57
C GLU A 52 4.27 -4.08 -4.55
N ILE A 53 2.96 -4.14 -4.36
CA ILE A 53 2.36 -5.12 -3.47
C ILE A 53 2.70 -6.53 -3.94
N GLU A 54 2.56 -6.80 -5.24
CA GLU A 54 2.87 -8.12 -5.77
C GLU A 54 4.35 -8.48 -5.62
N VAL A 55 5.22 -7.52 -5.89
CA VAL A 55 6.66 -7.74 -5.76
C VAL A 55 7.02 -8.11 -4.33
N ARG A 56 6.47 -7.38 -3.36
CA ARG A 56 6.78 -7.64 -1.97
C ARG A 56 6.18 -8.94 -1.47
N ARG A 57 5.01 -9.31 -1.97
CA ARG A 57 4.43 -10.62 -1.62
C ARG A 57 5.33 -11.74 -2.08
N GLU A 58 5.89 -11.63 -3.29
CA GLU A 58 6.80 -12.63 -3.80
C GLU A 58 8.07 -12.71 -2.96
N GLU A 59 8.61 -11.56 -2.58
CA GLU A 59 9.80 -11.52 -1.74
C GLU A 59 9.56 -12.17 -0.39
N ARG A 60 8.39 -11.90 0.22
CA ARG A 60 8.05 -12.51 1.49
C ARG A 60 7.90 -14.02 1.36
N ALA A 61 7.32 -14.48 0.27
CA ALA A 61 7.12 -15.90 0.04
C ALA A 61 8.45 -16.63 -0.12
N LYS A 62 9.46 -15.97 -0.66
CA LYS A 62 10.78 -16.57 -0.84
C LYS A 62 11.63 -16.59 0.42
N ARG A 63 11.19 -15.87 1.41
CA ARG A 63 11.97 -15.66 2.63
C ARG A 63 11.61 -16.62 3.72
N LYS A 64 11.54 -17.80 3.51
CA LYS A 64 11.19 -18.71 4.59
C LYS A 64 12.36 -19.13 5.44
#